data_c216a08de141c0c348d63564d47520ed
#
_entry.id   c216a08de141c0c348d63564d47520ed
#
_cell.length_a   1.000
_cell.length_b   1.000
_cell.length_c   1.000
_cell.angle_alpha   90.00
_cell.angle_beta   90.00
_cell.angle_gamma   90.00
#
_symmetry.space_group_name_H-M   'P 1'
#
loop_
_entity.id
_entity.type
_entity.pdbx_description
1 polymer ?
#
loop_
_entity_poly.entity_id
_entity_poly.type
_entity_poly.pdbx_seq_one_letter_code
_entity_poly.pdbx_strand_id
1 'polypeptide(L)'
;MRLRIGTRGSRLALAQAEEVAGLLRERGHETEIVPMTTAGDRGASPAASPTGTKGLFVAEITDALSRGEVDLAVHSAKDLPSEDPPGVGVAAVPQRGLPYDVLVSREEELPDQPVVGTSSLRRRAQLLRMHPTAAVRDLRGNVDTRLRKMDEGALDALVLAAAGLARLGLGPRHLRPLPVDEMVPAPGQGALAVQALADQEAAGAARDIDHPPSRAAFETERRVVALLGGGCRLPLGAYAETRDGAIRLLAVVVRPDGSDLLWSQVEGEDPGQVAGEASETLLAAGAGSILADLRA
;
A
#
# COMPACT_ATOMS: atom_id res chain seq x y z
N MET A 1 20.06 -14.69 -16.33
CA MET A 1 20.63 -13.34 -16.56
C MET A 1 20.97 -12.68 -15.23
N ARG A 2 21.78 -11.60 -15.21
CA ARG A 2 22.01 -10.77 -14.03
C ARG A 2 21.01 -9.60 -14.04
N LEU A 3 20.29 -9.38 -12.93
CA LEU A 3 19.25 -8.37 -12.77
C LEU A 3 19.61 -7.39 -11.65
N ARG A 4 19.67 -6.10 -11.97
CA ARG A 4 19.83 -5.01 -11.01
C ARG A 4 18.46 -4.58 -10.53
N ILE A 5 18.22 -4.69 -9.22
CA ILE A 5 16.92 -4.42 -8.59
C ILE A 5 17.00 -3.10 -7.82
N GLY A 6 16.40 -2.04 -8.36
CA GLY A 6 16.28 -0.74 -7.71
C GLY A 6 15.24 -0.76 -6.59
N THR A 7 15.59 -0.20 -5.45
CA THR A 7 14.67 -0.05 -4.31
C THR A 7 15.12 1.09 -3.39
N ARG A 8 14.25 1.51 -2.47
CA ARG A 8 14.63 2.49 -1.43
C ARG A 8 15.62 1.90 -0.42
N GLY A 9 16.41 2.77 0.21
CA GLY A 9 17.37 2.38 1.26
C GLY A 9 16.76 2.06 2.62
N SER A 10 15.42 2.13 2.83
CA SER A 10 14.80 1.80 4.11
C SER A 10 14.85 0.29 4.39
N ARG A 11 14.97 -0.11 5.68
CA ARG A 11 15.00 -1.53 6.07
C ARG A 11 13.85 -2.34 5.46
N LEU A 12 12.63 -1.78 5.46
CA LEU A 12 11.48 -2.47 4.87
C LEU A 12 11.61 -2.62 3.36
N ALA A 13 12.05 -1.58 2.65
CA ALA A 13 12.22 -1.65 1.20
C ALA A 13 13.33 -2.63 0.80
N LEU A 14 14.43 -2.68 1.55
CA LEU A 14 15.49 -3.68 1.34
C LEU A 14 14.99 -5.10 1.58
N ALA A 15 14.20 -5.34 2.64
CA ALA A 15 13.58 -6.65 2.89
C ALA A 15 12.61 -7.07 1.76
N GLN A 16 11.86 -6.11 1.21
CA GLN A 16 10.97 -6.35 0.07
C GLN A 16 11.75 -6.67 -1.22
N ALA A 17 12.84 -5.96 -1.47
CA ALA A 17 13.71 -6.23 -2.62
C ALA A 17 14.41 -7.60 -2.48
N GLU A 18 14.83 -7.99 -1.27
CA GLU A 18 15.43 -9.29 -1.03
C GLU A 18 14.42 -10.44 -1.20
N GLU A 19 13.14 -10.25 -0.80
CA GLU A 19 12.06 -11.21 -1.07
C GLU A 19 11.92 -11.45 -2.59
N VAL A 20 11.86 -10.38 -3.40
CA VAL A 20 11.80 -10.47 -4.87
C VAL A 20 13.09 -11.08 -5.45
N ALA A 21 14.25 -10.68 -4.96
CA ALA A 21 15.54 -11.22 -5.40
C ALA A 21 15.65 -12.72 -5.11
N GLY A 22 15.13 -13.18 -3.97
CA GLY A 22 15.05 -14.61 -3.63
C GLY A 22 14.22 -15.38 -4.65
N LEU A 23 13.02 -14.91 -4.95
CA LEU A 23 12.14 -15.54 -5.95
C LEU A 23 12.80 -15.63 -7.35
N LEU A 24 13.50 -14.56 -7.77
CA LEU A 24 14.19 -14.54 -9.06
C LEU A 24 15.40 -15.50 -9.07
N ARG A 25 16.14 -15.61 -7.96
CA ARG A 25 17.24 -16.59 -7.83
C ARG A 25 16.74 -18.03 -7.91
N GLU A 26 15.58 -18.34 -7.35
CA GLU A 26 14.92 -19.65 -7.48
C GLU A 26 14.56 -19.98 -8.94
N ARG A 27 14.41 -18.95 -9.80
CA ARG A 27 14.19 -19.07 -11.26
C ARG A 27 15.50 -19.06 -12.06
N GLY A 28 16.68 -19.11 -11.40
CA GLY A 28 17.98 -19.20 -12.04
C GLY A 28 18.58 -17.85 -12.48
N HIS A 29 18.08 -16.74 -11.96
CA HIS A 29 18.65 -15.41 -12.23
C HIS A 29 19.66 -15.02 -11.15
N GLU A 30 20.71 -14.28 -11.55
CA GLU A 30 21.58 -13.58 -10.62
C GLU A 30 20.94 -12.22 -10.30
N THR A 31 20.98 -11.80 -9.04
CA THR A 31 20.37 -10.55 -8.61
C THR A 31 21.33 -9.66 -7.84
N GLU A 32 21.25 -8.35 -8.09
CA GLU A 32 21.97 -7.31 -7.37
C GLU A 32 20.99 -6.25 -6.90
N ILE A 33 20.92 -6.00 -5.58
CA ILE A 33 20.06 -4.95 -5.04
C ILE A 33 20.81 -3.62 -5.08
N VAL A 34 20.17 -2.61 -5.67
CA VAL A 34 20.69 -1.25 -5.81
C VAL A 34 19.84 -0.30 -4.95
N PRO A 35 20.29 0.02 -3.73
CA PRO A 35 19.57 0.96 -2.86
C PRO A 35 19.64 2.39 -3.38
N MET A 36 18.51 3.07 -3.40
CA MET A 36 18.38 4.47 -3.85
C MET A 36 17.81 5.36 -2.75
N THR A 37 18.26 6.60 -2.70
CA THR A 37 17.72 7.61 -1.78
C THR A 37 16.70 8.46 -2.52
N THR A 38 15.44 8.42 -2.09
CA THR A 38 14.36 9.19 -2.72
C THR A 38 14.19 10.57 -2.06
N ALA A 39 13.45 11.48 -2.73
CA ALA A 39 13.08 12.77 -2.16
C ALA A 39 12.29 12.62 -0.85
N GLY A 40 11.45 11.59 -0.77
CA GLY A 40 10.73 11.24 0.45
C GLY A 40 11.65 10.84 1.60
N ASP A 41 12.74 10.13 1.32
CA ASP A 41 13.75 9.75 2.32
C ASP A 41 14.56 10.97 2.80
N ARG A 42 14.74 11.98 1.96
CA ARG A 42 15.36 13.27 2.29
C ARG A 42 14.44 14.24 3.02
N GLY A 43 13.19 13.84 3.31
CA GLY A 43 12.22 14.66 4.04
C GLY A 43 11.52 15.72 3.19
N ALA A 44 11.48 15.58 1.86
CA ALA A 44 10.77 16.51 0.98
C ALA A 44 9.28 16.59 1.33
N SER A 45 8.71 17.81 1.18
CA SER A 45 7.28 18.02 1.40
C SER A 45 6.43 17.37 0.30
N PRO A 46 5.30 16.76 0.63
CA PRO A 46 4.33 16.26 -0.35
C PRO A 46 3.85 17.31 -1.36
N ALA A 47 3.86 18.58 -0.97
CA ALA A 47 3.51 19.69 -1.87
C ALA A 47 4.55 19.92 -2.99
N ALA A 48 5.74 19.34 -2.88
CA ALA A 48 6.80 19.47 -3.89
C ALA A 48 6.71 18.41 -5.01
N SER A 49 5.73 17.49 -4.97
CA SER A 49 5.58 16.44 -5.99
C SER A 49 4.24 16.57 -6.73
N PRO A 50 4.24 16.60 -8.07
CA PRO A 50 3.01 16.60 -8.88
C PRO A 50 2.10 15.39 -8.61
N THR A 51 2.69 14.25 -8.19
CA THR A 51 1.99 13.00 -7.88
C THR A 51 1.73 12.83 -6.38
N GLY A 52 1.99 13.88 -5.58
CA GLY A 52 1.80 13.87 -4.13
C GLY A 52 2.79 12.97 -3.39
N THR A 53 2.38 12.45 -2.22
CA THR A 53 3.27 11.69 -1.32
C THR A 53 3.80 10.39 -1.95
N LYS A 54 3.04 9.72 -2.80
CA LYS A 54 3.47 8.47 -3.46
C LYS A 54 4.60 8.72 -4.45
N GLY A 55 4.50 9.79 -5.26
CA GLY A 55 5.55 10.16 -6.20
C GLY A 55 6.91 10.42 -5.56
N LEU A 56 6.94 10.91 -4.30
CA LEU A 56 8.19 11.17 -3.57
C LEU A 56 9.02 9.90 -3.24
N PHE A 57 8.41 8.72 -3.34
CA PHE A 57 9.07 7.46 -3.00
C PHE A 57 9.27 6.54 -4.20
N VAL A 58 8.71 6.89 -5.35
CA VAL A 58 8.68 6.05 -6.55
C VAL A 58 9.45 6.69 -7.70
N ALA A 59 9.34 8.02 -7.89
CA ALA A 59 9.82 8.72 -9.07
C ALA A 59 11.30 8.44 -9.38
N GLU A 60 12.21 8.61 -8.42
CA GLU A 60 13.64 8.44 -8.66
C GLU A 60 14.02 7.01 -9.05
N ILE A 61 13.30 6.01 -8.49
CA ILE A 61 13.55 4.59 -8.83
C ILE A 61 13.04 4.30 -10.25
N THR A 62 11.86 4.84 -10.59
CA THR A 62 11.28 4.71 -11.93
C THR A 62 12.10 5.46 -12.98
N ASP A 63 12.66 6.63 -12.63
CA ASP A 63 13.58 7.36 -13.49
C ASP A 63 14.89 6.60 -13.72
N ALA A 64 15.44 5.96 -12.69
CA ALA A 64 16.62 5.09 -12.80
C ALA A 64 16.35 3.88 -13.69
N LEU A 65 15.15 3.29 -13.59
CA LEU A 65 14.67 2.23 -14.48
C LEU A 65 14.62 2.73 -15.93
N SER A 66 14.06 3.92 -16.18
CA SER A 66 13.95 4.53 -17.50
C SER A 66 15.33 4.86 -18.11
N ARG A 67 16.33 5.18 -17.28
CA ARG A 67 17.71 5.41 -17.73
C ARG A 67 18.56 4.14 -17.87
N GLY A 68 18.00 2.96 -17.55
CA GLY A 68 18.73 1.69 -17.58
C GLY A 68 19.81 1.55 -16.50
N GLU A 69 19.70 2.31 -15.41
CA GLU A 69 20.60 2.17 -14.24
C GLU A 69 20.25 0.93 -13.43
N VAL A 70 18.97 0.52 -13.47
CA VAL A 70 18.45 -0.74 -12.92
C VAL A 70 17.55 -1.42 -13.94
N ASP A 71 17.36 -2.72 -13.80
CA ASP A 71 16.57 -3.54 -14.71
C ASP A 71 15.16 -3.79 -14.21
N LEU A 72 15.00 -3.80 -12.88
CA LEU A 72 13.73 -3.94 -12.17
C LEU A 72 13.65 -2.89 -11.05
N ALA A 73 12.42 -2.45 -10.74
CA ALA A 73 12.13 -1.60 -9.59
C ALA A 73 11.12 -2.27 -8.67
N VAL A 74 11.47 -2.41 -7.39
CA VAL A 74 10.60 -3.07 -6.39
C VAL A 74 9.99 -2.05 -5.45
N HIS A 75 8.66 -2.12 -5.33
CA HIS A 75 7.85 -1.22 -4.51
C HIS A 75 6.84 -1.98 -3.65
N SER A 76 6.47 -1.39 -2.51
CA SER A 76 5.18 -1.71 -1.90
C SER A 76 4.08 -1.28 -2.87
N ALA A 77 3.22 -2.18 -3.30
CA ALA A 77 2.21 -1.90 -4.34
C ALA A 77 1.27 -0.74 -3.97
N LYS A 78 0.96 -0.57 -2.69
CA LYS A 78 0.14 0.56 -2.17
C LYS A 78 0.77 1.94 -2.35
N ASP A 79 2.09 2.02 -2.60
CA ASP A 79 2.83 3.27 -2.74
C ASP A 79 2.95 3.70 -4.22
N LEU A 80 2.58 2.82 -5.17
CA LEU A 80 2.51 3.15 -6.58
C LEU A 80 1.37 4.14 -6.87
N PRO A 81 1.56 5.05 -7.82
CA PRO A 81 0.47 5.85 -8.38
C PRO A 81 -0.55 4.96 -9.11
N SER A 82 -1.75 5.49 -9.36
CA SER A 82 -2.82 4.77 -10.08
C SER A 82 -2.48 4.46 -11.54
N GLU A 83 -1.55 5.21 -12.12
CA GLU A 83 -1.06 5.04 -13.49
C GLU A 83 0.46 4.91 -13.50
N ASP A 84 0.98 4.10 -14.42
CA ASP A 84 2.41 3.97 -14.64
C ASP A 84 2.90 5.03 -15.64
N PRO A 85 4.16 5.50 -15.52
CA PRO A 85 4.77 6.36 -16.53
C PRO A 85 4.88 5.64 -17.90
N PRO A 86 4.93 6.41 -19.01
CA PRO A 86 5.09 5.82 -20.33
C PRO A 86 6.31 4.89 -20.44
N GLY A 87 6.11 3.71 -21.01
CA GLY A 87 7.14 2.68 -21.21
C GLY A 87 7.48 1.84 -19.98
N VAL A 88 7.02 2.22 -18.79
CA VAL A 88 7.19 1.46 -17.55
C VAL A 88 5.87 0.76 -17.21
N GLY A 89 5.95 -0.48 -16.77
CA GLY A 89 4.78 -1.23 -16.34
C GLY A 89 5.07 -2.18 -15.18
N VAL A 90 4.02 -2.61 -14.49
CA VAL A 90 4.12 -3.65 -13.47
C VAL A 90 4.30 -5.00 -14.16
N ALA A 91 5.53 -5.49 -14.22
CA ALA A 91 5.88 -6.76 -14.85
C ALA A 91 5.47 -7.97 -14.00
N ALA A 92 5.58 -7.86 -12.66
CA ALA A 92 5.13 -8.92 -11.75
C ALA A 92 4.50 -8.37 -10.46
N VAL A 93 3.53 -9.12 -9.95
CA VAL A 93 2.98 -9.02 -8.60
C VAL A 93 3.15 -10.39 -7.96
N PRO A 94 4.21 -10.64 -7.18
CA PRO A 94 4.40 -11.89 -6.47
C PRO A 94 3.26 -12.19 -5.50
N GLN A 95 3.26 -13.40 -4.94
CA GLN A 95 2.25 -13.79 -3.96
C GLN A 95 2.11 -12.74 -2.86
N ARG A 96 0.89 -12.25 -2.64
CA ARG A 96 0.57 -11.20 -1.68
C ARG A 96 0.84 -11.67 -0.25
N GLY A 97 1.54 -10.85 0.53
CA GLY A 97 1.65 -11.03 1.97
C GLY A 97 0.39 -10.58 2.70
N LEU A 98 0.45 -10.47 4.03
CA LEU A 98 -0.68 -10.13 4.90
C LEU A 98 -1.32 -8.78 4.50
N PRO A 99 -2.60 -8.76 4.06
CA PRO A 99 -3.21 -7.53 3.54
C PRO A 99 -3.75 -6.60 4.64
N TYR A 100 -4.06 -7.13 5.82
CA TYR A 100 -4.76 -6.41 6.88
C TYR A 100 -3.85 -5.44 7.66
N ASP A 101 -4.49 -4.53 8.37
CA ASP A 101 -3.84 -3.68 9.36
C ASP A 101 -3.78 -4.38 10.72
N VAL A 102 -2.92 -3.90 11.58
CA VAL A 102 -2.83 -4.32 12.97
C VAL A 102 -2.82 -3.12 13.89
N LEU A 103 -3.49 -3.25 15.01
CA LEU A 103 -3.36 -2.33 16.13
C LEU A 103 -2.23 -2.87 17.02
N VAL A 104 -1.18 -2.08 17.15
CA VAL A 104 -0.08 -2.35 18.08
C VAL A 104 -0.23 -1.42 19.26
N SER A 105 -0.29 -1.93 20.47
CA SER A 105 -0.46 -1.14 21.69
C SER A 105 0.70 -1.33 22.65
N ARG A 106 0.90 -0.35 23.53
CA ARG A 106 1.90 -0.39 24.57
C ARG A 106 1.49 -1.34 25.70
N GLU A 107 0.21 -1.31 26.05
CA GLU A 107 -0.41 -2.18 27.04
C GLU A 107 -1.43 -3.11 26.35
N GLU A 108 -1.83 -4.16 27.06
CA GLU A 108 -2.80 -5.14 26.55
C GLU A 108 -4.18 -4.50 26.33
N GLU A 109 -4.61 -3.66 27.26
CA GLU A 109 -5.86 -2.90 27.17
C GLU A 109 -5.60 -1.43 26.85
N LEU A 110 -6.40 -0.86 25.96
CA LEU A 110 -6.36 0.56 25.67
C LEU A 110 -7.12 1.35 26.74
N PRO A 111 -6.67 2.57 27.09
CA PRO A 111 -7.45 3.45 27.93
C PRO A 111 -8.75 3.90 27.22
N ASP A 112 -9.72 4.44 27.98
CA ASP A 112 -11.01 4.90 27.45
C ASP A 112 -10.86 5.97 26.35
N GLN A 113 -9.80 6.76 26.40
CA GLN A 113 -9.46 7.80 25.42
C GLN A 113 -8.04 7.59 24.91
N PRO A 114 -7.80 6.57 24.05
CA PRO A 114 -6.45 6.23 23.63
C PRO A 114 -5.88 7.27 22.66
N VAL A 115 -4.59 7.54 22.80
CA VAL A 115 -3.82 8.34 21.84
C VAL A 115 -3.22 7.39 20.80
N VAL A 116 -3.76 7.41 19.56
CA VAL A 116 -3.35 6.48 18.51
C VAL A 116 -2.61 7.18 17.39
N GLY A 117 -1.44 6.65 17.01
CA GLY A 117 -0.57 7.22 15.99
C GLY A 117 -0.88 6.69 14.57
N THR A 118 -1.28 7.59 13.66
CA THR A 118 -1.34 7.32 12.22
C THR A 118 -1.41 8.62 11.41
N SER A 119 -0.71 8.69 10.26
CA SER A 119 -0.87 9.78 9.28
C SER A 119 -1.76 9.38 8.10
N SER A 120 -2.35 8.18 8.11
CA SER A 120 -3.24 7.70 7.07
C SER A 120 -4.68 8.17 7.35
N LEU A 121 -5.24 8.99 6.45
CA LEU A 121 -6.64 9.42 6.56
C LEU A 121 -7.61 8.23 6.57
N ARG A 122 -7.33 7.20 5.78
CA ARG A 122 -8.10 5.96 5.75
C ARG A 122 -8.14 5.27 7.13
N ARG A 123 -6.96 5.09 7.75
CA ARG A 123 -6.87 4.48 9.09
C ARG A 123 -7.50 5.34 10.15
N ARG A 124 -7.24 6.67 10.11
CA ARG A 124 -7.83 7.63 11.03
C ARG A 124 -9.36 7.55 11.01
N ALA A 125 -9.95 7.64 9.82
CA ALA A 125 -11.40 7.65 9.66
C ALA A 125 -12.04 6.35 10.16
N GLN A 126 -11.52 5.19 9.77
CA GLN A 126 -12.04 3.90 10.21
C GLN A 126 -11.78 3.65 11.71
N LEU A 127 -10.63 4.08 12.24
CA LEU A 127 -10.33 3.99 13.67
C LEU A 127 -11.30 4.82 14.51
N LEU A 128 -11.59 6.07 14.11
CA LEU A 128 -12.54 6.93 14.83
C LEU A 128 -13.95 6.37 14.83
N ARG A 129 -14.30 5.59 13.82
CA ARG A 129 -15.59 4.88 13.79
C ARG A 129 -15.63 3.73 14.79
N MET A 130 -14.53 3.00 14.98
CA MET A 130 -14.43 1.89 15.95
C MET A 130 -14.22 2.38 17.38
N HIS A 131 -13.46 3.47 17.54
CA HIS A 131 -13.09 4.08 18.80
C HIS A 131 -13.33 5.59 18.75
N PRO A 132 -14.57 6.04 18.91
CA PRO A 132 -14.95 7.47 18.77
C PRO A 132 -14.26 8.40 19.77
N THR A 133 -13.78 7.86 20.89
CA THR A 133 -13.08 8.61 21.94
C THR A 133 -11.57 8.72 21.70
N ALA A 134 -11.04 8.04 20.66
CA ALA A 134 -9.61 8.04 20.39
C ALA A 134 -9.09 9.40 19.91
N ALA A 135 -7.99 9.85 20.48
CA ALA A 135 -7.24 11.00 19.98
C ALA A 135 -6.22 10.53 18.93
N VAL A 136 -6.47 10.83 17.64
CA VAL A 136 -5.57 10.41 16.55
C VAL A 136 -4.51 11.46 16.31
N ARG A 137 -3.24 11.09 16.45
CA ARG A 137 -2.06 11.94 16.18
C ARG A 137 -1.34 11.53 14.91
N ASP A 138 -0.90 12.53 14.15
CA ASP A 138 -0.05 12.30 12.98
C ASP A 138 1.30 11.72 13.39
N LEU A 139 1.66 10.60 12.74
CA LEU A 139 2.89 9.90 13.00
C LEU A 139 3.62 9.56 11.71
N ARG A 140 4.78 10.17 11.50
CA ARG A 140 5.67 9.93 10.35
C ARG A 140 6.92 9.16 10.75
N GLY A 141 7.56 8.53 9.76
CA GLY A 141 8.78 7.75 9.93
C GLY A 141 8.59 6.29 9.50
N ASN A 142 9.69 5.55 9.47
CA ASN A 142 9.68 4.12 9.21
C ASN A 142 9.05 3.35 10.38
N VAL A 143 8.73 2.07 10.18
CA VAL A 143 8.08 1.21 11.19
C VAL A 143 8.83 1.24 12.52
N ASP A 144 10.15 1.05 12.50
CA ASP A 144 11.01 1.08 13.70
C ASP A 144 10.89 2.40 14.47
N THR A 145 10.91 3.52 13.75
CA THR A 145 10.80 4.86 14.36
C THR A 145 9.43 5.06 15.00
N ARG A 146 8.37 4.54 14.39
CA ARG A 146 7.01 4.64 14.93
C ARG A 146 6.85 3.80 16.19
N LEU A 147 7.35 2.56 16.19
CA LEU A 147 7.33 1.69 17.37
C LEU A 147 8.10 2.34 18.52
N ARG A 148 9.32 2.85 18.27
CA ARG A 148 10.11 3.53 19.29
C ARG A 148 9.37 4.73 19.90
N LYS A 149 8.68 5.56 19.09
CA LYS A 149 7.89 6.70 19.61
C LYS A 149 6.71 6.27 20.49
N MET A 150 6.13 5.11 20.23
CA MET A 150 5.12 4.52 21.11
C MET A 150 5.75 4.05 22.42
N ASP A 151 6.88 3.34 22.37
CA ASP A 151 7.60 2.85 23.54
C ASP A 151 8.08 3.99 24.45
N GLU A 152 8.43 5.16 23.88
CA GLU A 152 8.76 6.40 24.60
C GLU A 152 7.54 7.04 25.30
N GLY A 153 6.33 6.47 25.16
CA GLY A 153 5.13 6.91 25.89
C GLY A 153 4.35 8.05 25.23
N ALA A 154 4.75 8.47 24.02
CA ALA A 154 4.03 9.55 23.29
C ALA A 154 2.66 9.13 22.76
N LEU A 155 2.42 7.82 22.66
CA LEU A 155 1.23 7.19 22.07
C LEU A 155 0.88 5.93 22.87
N ASP A 156 -0.41 5.60 22.95
CA ASP A 156 -0.89 4.36 23.54
C ASP A 156 -0.90 3.23 22.52
N ALA A 157 -1.15 3.54 21.24
CA ALA A 157 -1.19 2.57 20.18
C ALA A 157 -0.80 3.15 18.81
N LEU A 158 -0.57 2.24 17.85
CA LEU A 158 -0.28 2.50 16.44
C LEU A 158 -1.15 1.62 15.55
N VAL A 159 -1.54 2.13 14.37
CA VAL A 159 -2.08 1.27 13.31
C VAL A 159 -1.01 1.09 12.23
N LEU A 160 -0.59 -0.15 12.03
CA LEU A 160 0.46 -0.53 11.07
C LEU A 160 -0.06 -1.59 10.09
N ALA A 161 0.62 -1.75 8.95
CA ALA A 161 0.35 -2.86 8.03
C ALA A 161 1.04 -4.14 8.54
N ALA A 162 0.30 -5.22 8.66
CA ALA A 162 0.83 -6.51 9.12
C ALA A 162 2.02 -7.00 8.29
N ALA A 163 1.95 -6.88 6.96
CA ALA A 163 3.04 -7.25 6.06
C ALA A 163 4.35 -6.51 6.35
N GLY A 164 4.28 -5.25 6.81
CA GLY A 164 5.48 -4.48 7.16
C GLY A 164 6.19 -5.05 8.39
N LEU A 165 5.44 -5.42 9.42
CA LEU A 165 5.98 -6.07 10.61
C LEU A 165 6.54 -7.46 10.30
N ALA A 166 5.79 -8.26 9.55
CA ALA A 166 6.22 -9.61 9.16
C ALA A 166 7.54 -9.60 8.37
N ARG A 167 7.66 -8.72 7.36
CA ARG A 167 8.89 -8.59 6.56
C ARG A 167 10.10 -8.11 7.34
N LEU A 168 9.88 -7.34 8.39
CA LEU A 168 10.95 -6.88 9.29
C LEU A 168 11.26 -7.86 10.43
N GLY A 169 10.50 -8.95 10.56
CA GLY A 169 10.62 -9.88 11.68
C GLY A 169 10.30 -9.22 13.02
N LEU A 170 9.42 -8.19 13.04
CA LEU A 170 9.06 -7.47 14.25
C LEU A 170 7.80 -8.06 14.86
N GLY A 171 7.89 -8.49 16.14
CA GLY A 171 6.79 -9.01 16.94
C GLY A 171 6.52 -8.11 18.15
N PRO A 172 5.72 -7.02 18.01
CA PRO A 172 5.33 -6.22 19.16
C PRO A 172 4.60 -7.05 20.21
N ARG A 173 4.78 -6.68 21.50
CA ARG A 173 4.24 -7.46 22.63
C ARG A 173 2.72 -7.57 22.59
N HIS A 174 2.05 -6.45 22.30
CA HIS A 174 0.58 -6.42 22.18
C HIS A 174 0.23 -6.06 20.74
N LEU A 175 -0.33 -7.01 20.02
CA LEU A 175 -0.71 -6.90 18.63
C LEU A 175 -2.09 -7.51 18.41
N ARG A 176 -3.06 -6.69 17.97
CA ARG A 176 -4.39 -7.12 17.57
C ARG A 176 -4.53 -7.00 16.05
N PRO A 177 -4.72 -8.09 15.30
CA PRO A 177 -5.12 -8.00 13.90
C PRO A 177 -6.45 -7.25 13.76
N LEU A 178 -6.55 -6.44 12.71
CA LEU A 178 -7.80 -5.78 12.30
C LEU A 178 -8.27 -6.49 11.03
N PRO A 179 -9.31 -7.33 11.10
CA PRO A 179 -9.88 -8.00 9.93
C PRO A 179 -10.22 -7.01 8.82
N VAL A 180 -10.19 -7.48 7.56
CA VAL A 180 -10.36 -6.60 6.39
C VAL A 180 -11.76 -5.99 6.28
N ASP A 181 -12.76 -6.58 6.92
CA ASP A 181 -14.12 -6.07 7.07
C ASP A 181 -14.27 -5.09 8.25
N GLU A 182 -13.39 -5.18 9.25
CA GLU A 182 -13.31 -4.21 10.36
C GLU A 182 -12.55 -2.95 9.95
N MET A 183 -11.41 -3.12 9.25
CA MET A 183 -10.61 -2.04 8.70
C MET A 183 -10.16 -2.36 7.28
N VAL A 184 -10.89 -1.86 6.30
CA VAL A 184 -10.58 -2.09 4.88
C VAL A 184 -9.19 -1.54 4.56
N PRO A 185 -8.27 -2.38 4.04
CA PRO A 185 -6.88 -1.99 3.80
C PRO A 185 -6.71 -0.90 2.74
N ALA A 186 -5.51 -0.35 2.66
CA ALA A 186 -5.15 0.47 1.51
C ALA A 186 -5.05 -0.39 0.24
N PRO A 187 -5.46 0.12 -0.93
CA PRO A 187 -5.28 -0.58 -2.20
C PRO A 187 -3.81 -1.02 -2.38
N GLY A 188 -3.58 -2.27 -2.71
CA GLY A 188 -2.25 -2.88 -2.85
C GLY A 188 -1.53 -3.19 -1.54
N GLN A 189 -2.17 -3.06 -0.38
CA GLN A 189 -1.53 -3.37 0.89
C GLN A 189 -1.16 -4.85 0.99
N GLY A 190 0.07 -5.14 1.42
CA GLY A 190 0.63 -6.50 1.49
C GLY A 190 1.28 -6.97 0.19
N ALA A 191 0.85 -6.48 -0.97
CA ALA A 191 1.43 -6.82 -2.25
C ALA A 191 2.75 -6.07 -2.52
N LEU A 192 3.63 -6.70 -3.29
CA LEU A 192 4.79 -6.09 -3.93
C LEU A 192 4.48 -5.86 -5.40
N ALA A 193 5.00 -4.79 -5.96
CA ALA A 193 4.95 -4.54 -7.39
C ALA A 193 6.39 -4.46 -7.94
N VAL A 194 6.64 -5.23 -8.97
CA VAL A 194 7.92 -5.23 -9.68
C VAL A 194 7.70 -4.53 -11.02
N GLN A 195 8.23 -3.32 -11.17
CA GLN A 195 8.17 -2.59 -12.43
C GLN A 195 9.39 -2.90 -13.30
N ALA A 196 9.18 -2.87 -14.61
CA ALA A 196 10.22 -3.01 -15.64
C ALA A 196 9.85 -2.14 -16.84
N LEU A 197 10.82 -1.89 -17.73
CA LEU A 197 10.53 -1.40 -19.07
C LEU A 197 9.87 -2.52 -19.90
N ALA A 198 8.76 -2.21 -20.57
CA ALA A 198 7.91 -3.22 -21.18
C ALA A 198 8.61 -4.10 -22.23
N ASP A 199 9.55 -3.50 -23.01
CA ASP A 199 10.23 -4.14 -24.13
C ASP A 199 11.58 -4.79 -23.74
N GLN A 200 11.92 -4.82 -22.44
CA GLN A 200 13.19 -5.39 -21.99
C GLN A 200 13.04 -6.86 -21.53
N GLU A 201 14.12 -7.63 -21.70
CA GLU A 201 14.21 -9.02 -21.27
C GLU A 201 13.96 -9.20 -19.77
N ALA A 202 14.31 -8.19 -18.95
CA ALA A 202 14.06 -8.16 -17.53
C ALA A 202 12.55 -8.22 -17.18
N ALA A 203 11.68 -7.66 -18.03
CA ALA A 203 10.23 -7.78 -17.85
C ALA A 203 9.76 -9.24 -18.04
N GLY A 204 10.41 -9.97 -18.96
CA GLY A 204 10.17 -11.42 -19.13
C GLY A 204 10.55 -12.20 -17.88
N ALA A 205 11.78 -12.00 -17.39
CA ALA A 205 12.27 -12.63 -16.17
C ALA A 205 11.40 -12.31 -14.92
N ALA A 206 10.91 -11.08 -14.81
CA ALA A 206 10.00 -10.72 -13.72
C ALA A 206 8.66 -11.48 -13.79
N ARG A 207 8.12 -11.74 -14.99
CA ARG A 207 6.87 -12.50 -15.13
C ARG A 207 6.94 -13.91 -14.56
N ASP A 208 8.14 -14.52 -14.46
CA ASP A 208 8.32 -15.86 -13.89
C ASP A 208 8.01 -15.93 -12.39
N ILE A 209 7.93 -14.79 -11.72
CA ILE A 209 7.55 -14.67 -10.32
C ILE A 209 6.17 -14.02 -10.13
N ASP A 210 5.43 -13.81 -11.20
CA ASP A 210 4.07 -13.28 -11.12
C ASP A 210 3.11 -14.30 -10.52
N HIS A 211 2.20 -13.81 -9.67
CA HIS A 211 1.16 -14.61 -9.07
C HIS A 211 -0.21 -14.12 -9.54
N PRO A 212 -0.85 -14.81 -10.51
CA PRO A 212 -2.08 -14.33 -11.14
C PRO A 212 -3.20 -13.91 -10.19
N PRO A 213 -3.50 -14.64 -9.09
CA PRO A 213 -4.50 -14.21 -8.13
C PRO A 213 -4.15 -12.88 -7.43
N SER A 214 -2.86 -12.68 -7.08
CA SER A 214 -2.40 -11.42 -6.46
C SER A 214 -2.40 -10.26 -7.44
N ARG A 215 -2.07 -10.53 -8.72
CA ARG A 215 -2.14 -9.55 -9.80
C ARG A 215 -3.58 -9.09 -10.01
N ALA A 216 -4.51 -10.02 -10.19
CA ALA A 216 -5.92 -9.69 -10.41
C ALA A 216 -6.48 -8.84 -9.25
N ALA A 217 -6.19 -9.21 -8.02
CA ALA A 217 -6.58 -8.45 -6.84
C ALA A 217 -5.96 -7.03 -6.84
N PHE A 218 -4.66 -6.91 -7.10
CA PHE A 218 -3.97 -5.63 -7.15
C PHE A 218 -4.51 -4.71 -8.27
N GLU A 219 -4.75 -5.25 -9.46
CA GLU A 219 -5.28 -4.51 -10.61
C GLU A 219 -6.70 -4.01 -10.32
N THR A 220 -7.55 -4.85 -9.71
CA THR A 220 -8.90 -4.46 -9.28
C THR A 220 -8.85 -3.29 -8.29
N GLU A 221 -8.05 -3.41 -7.23
CA GLU A 221 -7.91 -2.38 -6.21
C GLU A 221 -7.34 -1.07 -6.78
N ARG A 222 -6.34 -1.17 -7.65
CA ARG A 222 -5.71 -0.02 -8.32
C ARG A 222 -6.68 0.70 -9.25
N ARG A 223 -7.53 -0.07 -9.94
CA ARG A 223 -8.58 0.46 -10.82
C ARG A 223 -9.62 1.27 -10.05
N VAL A 224 -10.04 0.82 -8.86
CA VAL A 224 -10.93 1.61 -7.98
C VAL A 224 -10.30 2.98 -7.67
N VAL A 225 -9.00 3.01 -7.34
CA VAL A 225 -8.30 4.28 -7.08
C VAL A 225 -8.35 5.20 -8.29
N ALA A 226 -8.08 4.67 -9.49
CA ALA A 226 -8.11 5.45 -10.73
C ALA A 226 -9.50 6.02 -11.02
N LEU A 227 -10.56 5.21 -10.90
CA LEU A 227 -11.95 5.58 -11.17
C LEU A 227 -12.49 6.61 -10.16
N LEU A 228 -12.07 6.57 -8.91
CA LEU A 228 -12.42 7.54 -7.88
C LEU A 228 -11.53 8.80 -7.91
N GLY A 229 -10.73 8.95 -8.97
CA GLY A 229 -9.97 10.15 -9.26
C GLY A 229 -8.58 10.20 -8.64
N GLY A 230 -7.98 9.06 -8.37
CA GLY A 230 -6.58 8.83 -8.01
C GLY A 230 -5.99 9.83 -6.99
N GLY A 231 -5.40 9.37 -5.95
CA GLY A 231 -4.73 10.27 -4.99
C GLY A 231 -4.36 9.57 -3.71
N CYS A 232 -3.18 9.95 -3.17
CA CYS A 232 -2.58 9.27 -2.01
C CYS A 232 -3.17 9.69 -0.68
N ARG A 233 -3.97 10.74 -0.66
CA ARG A 233 -4.56 11.32 0.56
C ARG A 233 -6.04 11.05 0.70
N LEU A 234 -6.57 10.12 -0.08
CA LEU A 234 -7.98 9.79 0.02
C LEU A 234 -8.21 8.83 1.19
N PRO A 235 -9.28 9.00 1.96
CA PRO A 235 -9.71 8.06 2.98
C PRO A 235 -10.43 6.88 2.31
N LEU A 236 -9.75 6.25 1.36
CA LEU A 236 -10.19 5.15 0.53
C LEU A 236 -9.52 3.86 0.97
N GLY A 237 -10.31 2.84 1.24
CA GLY A 237 -9.89 1.45 1.36
C GLY A 237 -10.36 0.64 0.17
N ALA A 238 -9.55 -0.30 -0.31
CA ALA A 238 -9.98 -1.33 -1.26
C ALA A 238 -9.18 -2.60 -1.00
N TYR A 239 -9.89 -3.71 -0.93
CA TYR A 239 -9.34 -5.03 -0.76
C TYR A 239 -10.03 -6.00 -1.70
N ALA A 240 -9.26 -6.62 -2.57
CA ALA A 240 -9.72 -7.70 -3.43
C ALA A 240 -9.01 -9.00 -3.08
N GLU A 241 -9.72 -10.11 -3.20
CA GLU A 241 -9.18 -11.46 -3.16
C GLU A 241 -9.75 -12.27 -4.32
N THR A 242 -8.96 -13.21 -4.82
CA THR A 242 -9.42 -14.17 -5.82
C THR A 242 -9.68 -15.51 -5.13
N ARG A 243 -10.90 -16.00 -5.23
CA ARG A 243 -11.33 -17.29 -4.70
C ARG A 243 -12.12 -18.04 -5.78
N ASP A 244 -11.72 -19.27 -6.07
CA ASP A 244 -12.39 -20.15 -7.05
C ASP A 244 -12.58 -19.50 -8.44
N GLY A 245 -11.62 -18.67 -8.86
CA GLY A 245 -11.65 -17.94 -10.14
C GLY A 245 -12.42 -16.61 -10.10
N ALA A 246 -13.22 -16.35 -9.09
CA ALA A 246 -13.91 -15.08 -8.90
C ALA A 246 -13.08 -14.09 -8.08
N ILE A 247 -13.23 -12.81 -8.38
CA ILE A 247 -12.66 -11.69 -7.65
C ILE A 247 -13.73 -11.13 -6.74
N ARG A 248 -13.48 -11.12 -5.44
CA ARG A 248 -14.33 -10.47 -4.47
C ARG A 248 -13.65 -9.18 -4.01
N LEU A 249 -14.30 -8.03 -4.22
CA LEU A 249 -13.81 -6.71 -3.86
C LEU A 249 -14.68 -6.13 -2.73
N LEU A 250 -14.01 -5.60 -1.71
CA LEU A 250 -14.58 -4.72 -0.71
C LEU A 250 -13.91 -3.34 -0.84
N ALA A 251 -14.70 -2.30 -1.06
CA ALA A 251 -14.22 -0.94 -1.19
C ALA A 251 -14.99 0.02 -0.28
N VAL A 252 -14.27 0.99 0.31
CA VAL A 252 -14.86 1.99 1.21
C VAL A 252 -14.31 3.38 0.94
N VAL A 253 -15.17 4.39 1.07
CA VAL A 253 -14.79 5.80 1.21
C VAL A 253 -15.33 6.30 2.52
N VAL A 254 -14.47 6.90 3.35
CA VAL A 254 -14.82 7.29 4.72
C VAL A 254 -14.57 8.79 4.90
N ARG A 255 -15.48 9.53 5.51
CA ARG A 255 -15.21 10.91 5.90
C ARG A 255 -14.09 10.95 6.96
N PRO A 256 -13.10 11.87 6.88
CA PRO A 256 -11.92 11.86 7.75
C PRO A 256 -12.18 11.87 9.26
N ASP A 257 -13.34 12.35 9.67
CA ASP A 257 -13.80 12.35 11.07
C ASP A 257 -14.50 11.03 11.50
N GLY A 258 -14.68 10.09 10.55
CA GLY A 258 -15.34 8.80 10.79
C GLY A 258 -16.87 8.83 10.75
N SER A 259 -17.50 10.00 10.50
CA SER A 259 -18.97 10.15 10.55
C SER A 259 -19.68 9.35 9.46
N ASP A 260 -19.20 9.44 8.21
CA ASP A 260 -19.79 8.77 7.05
C ASP A 260 -18.86 7.71 6.50
N LEU A 261 -19.36 6.48 6.41
CA LEU A 261 -18.68 5.37 5.74
C LEU A 261 -19.58 4.87 4.61
N LEU A 262 -19.11 5.06 3.39
CA LEU A 262 -19.68 4.50 2.18
C LEU A 262 -18.93 3.23 1.85
N TRP A 263 -19.65 2.16 1.52
CA TRP A 263 -19.02 0.88 1.20
C TRP A 263 -19.70 0.21 0.00
N SER A 264 -18.95 -0.61 -0.68
CA SER A 264 -19.40 -1.46 -1.79
C SER A 264 -18.72 -2.81 -1.71
N GLN A 265 -19.47 -3.86 -1.97
CA GLN A 265 -18.96 -5.20 -2.10
C GLN A 265 -19.46 -5.77 -3.43
N VAL A 266 -18.52 -6.20 -4.28
CA VAL A 266 -18.79 -6.71 -5.62
C VAL A 266 -18.02 -8.00 -5.82
N GLU A 267 -18.62 -8.96 -6.54
CA GLU A 267 -17.99 -10.22 -6.94
C GLU A 267 -18.18 -10.41 -8.44
N GLY A 268 -17.11 -10.86 -9.13
CA GLY A 268 -17.12 -11.10 -10.57
C GLY A 268 -15.80 -11.67 -11.05
N GLU A 269 -15.68 -11.93 -12.34
CA GLU A 269 -14.49 -12.56 -12.93
C GLU A 269 -13.53 -11.54 -13.55
N ASP A 270 -14.03 -10.37 -14.00
CA ASP A 270 -13.25 -9.35 -14.67
C ASP A 270 -12.86 -8.21 -13.70
N PRO A 271 -11.54 -7.95 -13.51
CA PRO A 271 -11.05 -6.89 -12.63
C PRO A 271 -11.62 -5.51 -12.93
N GLY A 272 -11.81 -5.19 -14.23
CA GLY A 272 -12.29 -3.90 -14.69
C GLY A 272 -13.77 -3.70 -14.38
N GLN A 273 -14.60 -4.72 -14.61
CA GLN A 273 -16.03 -4.70 -14.27
C GLN A 273 -16.25 -4.60 -12.77
N VAL A 274 -15.58 -5.45 -11.99
CA VAL A 274 -15.69 -5.45 -10.52
C VAL A 274 -15.31 -4.09 -9.94
N ALA A 275 -14.21 -3.50 -10.40
CA ALA A 275 -13.79 -2.18 -9.96
C ALA A 275 -14.74 -1.07 -10.43
N GLY A 276 -15.28 -1.17 -11.65
CA GLY A 276 -16.26 -0.23 -12.21
C GLY A 276 -17.52 -0.19 -11.39
N GLU A 277 -18.17 -1.33 -11.18
CA GLU A 277 -19.40 -1.47 -10.40
C GLU A 277 -19.25 -0.97 -8.96
N ALA A 278 -18.13 -1.33 -8.31
CA ALA A 278 -17.86 -0.86 -6.96
C ALA A 278 -17.70 0.68 -6.91
N SER A 279 -17.01 1.25 -7.89
CA SER A 279 -16.80 2.70 -7.97
C SER A 279 -18.09 3.46 -8.25
N GLU A 280 -18.93 2.96 -9.16
CA GLU A 280 -20.25 3.53 -9.46
C GLU A 280 -21.16 3.52 -8.22
N THR A 281 -21.19 2.40 -7.49
CA THR A 281 -21.94 2.26 -6.24
C THR A 281 -21.50 3.29 -5.21
N LEU A 282 -20.17 3.47 -5.01
CA LEU A 282 -19.63 4.45 -4.08
C LEU A 282 -19.94 5.89 -4.52
N LEU A 283 -19.82 6.21 -5.82
CA LEU A 283 -20.16 7.53 -6.35
C LEU A 283 -21.63 7.85 -6.21
N ALA A 284 -22.52 6.90 -6.51
CA ALA A 284 -23.97 7.04 -6.31
C ALA A 284 -24.35 7.26 -4.82
N ALA A 285 -23.57 6.66 -3.90
CA ALA A 285 -23.73 6.86 -2.46
C ALA A 285 -23.17 8.21 -1.95
N GLY A 286 -22.52 9.00 -2.80
CA GLY A 286 -22.01 10.33 -2.44
C GLY A 286 -20.49 10.42 -2.22
N ALA A 287 -19.70 9.40 -2.59
CA ALA A 287 -18.25 9.42 -2.44
C ALA A 287 -17.59 10.63 -3.12
N GLY A 288 -18.13 11.10 -4.25
CA GLY A 288 -17.64 12.28 -4.95
C GLY A 288 -17.56 13.52 -4.08
N SER A 289 -18.57 13.78 -3.22
CA SER A 289 -18.55 14.90 -2.27
C SER A 289 -17.44 14.77 -1.24
N ILE A 290 -17.32 13.60 -0.59
CA ILE A 290 -16.26 13.36 0.41
C ILE A 290 -14.86 13.55 -0.20
N LEU A 291 -14.67 13.10 -1.44
CA LEU A 291 -13.39 13.19 -2.13
C LEU A 291 -13.08 14.62 -2.62
N ALA A 292 -14.09 15.39 -3.01
CA ALA A 292 -13.94 16.79 -3.44
C ALA A 292 -13.52 17.69 -2.25
N ASP A 293 -14.14 17.53 -1.07
CA ASP A 293 -13.83 18.29 0.16
C ASP A 293 -12.33 18.15 0.56
N LEU A 294 -11.66 17.09 0.13
CA LEU A 294 -10.25 16.81 0.46
C LEU A 294 -9.25 17.29 -0.59
N ARG A 295 -9.75 17.74 -1.75
CA ARG A 295 -8.93 18.29 -2.85
C ARG A 295 -8.91 19.82 -2.83
N ALA A 296 -9.91 20.44 -2.19
CA ALA A 296 -9.98 21.87 -1.95
C ALA A 296 -9.02 22.29 -0.83
#